data_4d09c82de514a6d6bb2a224477f21d39
#
_entry.id   4d09c82de514a6d6bb2a224477f21d39
#
_cell.length_a   1.000
_cell.length_b   1.000
_cell.length_c   1.000
_cell.angle_alpha   90.00
_cell.angle_beta   90.00
_cell.angle_gamma   90.00
#
_symmetry.space_group_name_H-M   'P 1'
#
loop_
_entity.id
_entity.type
_entity.pdbx_description
1 polymer ?
#
loop_
_entity_poly.entity_id
_entity_poly.type
_entity_poly.pdbx_seq_one_letter_code
_entity_poly.pdbx_strand_id
1 'polypeptide(L)'
;MVFKYLFFLTILAVSCEKKPVAGGTQDEAADVRIVWESPQQVVSTGGGYPRVHRLNDGRLMMSYSKSYNGYARFSEDEGLSWPETSIVNPMSKFTESNEKGNALLSVAVPDFAQLSENHPHHPGRIIFAGNYRPRSTDGKTTGLTTVHPYTISISVSDDNGKTWSDTRHIYMSDRWKENVTIGCWEPFVLELPDGTVQIYFADETPYYKKGSNWQNISVIESNDGGHTWSKPRVVSQNGSGRDGMPVVILLDDRIYMAIETSEPGTRLYPVVVSNTIEENWRTPVLKDSPYRFHPFRKSLKSDVVYSGAPYIITTDNYIVYSYQIADISDDKNDNDSRHAAMEVQVCPKSDAHDGCFDTMRASSRPIDLDQWTETAVWNSLCDLGDDQILAVSQYNGYVYIVRGKIILKE
;
A
#
# COMPACT_ATOMS: atom_id res chain seq x y z
N MET A 1 2.86 -32.12 64.21
CA MET A 1 3.58 -32.81 63.12
C MET A 1 2.95 -32.39 61.82
N VAL A 2 3.46 -31.36 61.19
CA VAL A 2 2.89 -30.76 59.99
C VAL A 2 3.91 -30.94 58.84
N PHE A 3 3.57 -31.80 57.89
CA PHE A 3 4.39 -32.00 56.69
C PHE A 3 4.09 -30.87 55.70
N LYS A 4 5.05 -30.03 55.35
CA LYS A 4 5.06 -29.10 54.24
C LYS A 4 5.54 -29.83 52.98
N TYR A 5 4.69 -29.99 51.98
CA TYR A 5 5.11 -30.39 50.65
C TYR A 5 5.59 -29.17 49.87
N LEU A 6 6.86 -29.22 49.52
CA LEU A 6 7.49 -28.23 48.64
C LEU A 6 7.37 -28.73 47.20
N PHE A 7 6.54 -28.07 46.38
CA PHE A 7 6.47 -28.34 44.93
C PHE A 7 7.62 -27.55 44.25
N PHE A 8 8.59 -28.26 43.71
CA PHE A 8 9.55 -27.70 42.79
C PHE A 8 8.94 -27.63 41.41
N LEU A 9 8.72 -26.40 40.93
CA LEU A 9 8.32 -26.14 39.53
C LEU A 9 9.61 -26.05 38.71
N THR A 10 9.93 -27.09 37.96
CA THR A 10 11.03 -27.07 36.99
C THR A 10 10.53 -26.34 35.73
N ILE A 11 10.98 -25.12 35.56
CA ILE A 11 10.80 -24.37 34.30
C ILE A 11 11.82 -24.94 33.31
N LEU A 12 11.34 -25.75 32.35
CA LEU A 12 12.12 -26.09 31.16
C LEU A 12 12.20 -24.84 30.28
N ALA A 13 13.35 -24.13 30.35
CA ALA A 13 13.71 -23.15 29.34
C ALA A 13 14.09 -23.91 28.09
N VAL A 14 13.19 -23.95 27.10
CA VAL A 14 13.53 -24.36 25.75
C VAL A 14 14.36 -23.22 25.14
N SER A 15 15.67 -23.33 25.21
CA SER A 15 16.58 -22.50 24.44
C SER A 15 16.45 -22.92 22.98
N CYS A 16 15.84 -22.08 22.16
CA CYS A 16 15.90 -22.21 20.72
C CYS A 16 17.32 -21.83 20.29
N GLU A 17 18.24 -22.80 20.31
CA GLU A 17 19.56 -22.63 19.69
C GLU A 17 19.33 -22.46 18.18
N LYS A 18 19.62 -21.27 17.66
CA LYS A 18 19.81 -21.06 16.23
C LYS A 18 20.91 -22.01 15.78
N LYS A 19 20.55 -23.07 15.04
CA LYS A 19 21.54 -23.84 14.29
C LYS A 19 22.29 -22.85 13.40
N PRO A 20 23.64 -22.86 13.39
CA PRO A 20 24.38 -22.10 12.40
C PRO A 20 23.95 -22.63 11.03
N VAL A 21 23.41 -21.75 10.19
CA VAL A 21 23.20 -22.01 8.79
C VAL A 21 24.58 -22.38 8.24
N ALA A 22 24.74 -23.64 7.86
CA ALA A 22 25.93 -24.10 7.18
C ALA A 22 26.15 -23.17 5.99
N GLY A 23 27.36 -22.61 5.86
CA GLY A 23 27.75 -21.75 4.76
C GLY A 23 27.47 -22.47 3.44
N GLY A 24 26.27 -22.25 2.91
CA GLY A 24 25.94 -22.52 1.53
C GLY A 24 26.83 -21.58 0.73
N THR A 25 27.62 -22.16 -0.15
CA THR A 25 28.32 -21.49 -1.22
C THR A 25 27.40 -20.42 -1.84
N GLN A 26 27.96 -19.26 -2.14
CA GLN A 26 27.32 -18.20 -2.93
C GLN A 26 27.09 -18.70 -4.36
N ASP A 27 26.27 -19.75 -4.55
CA ASP A 27 26.03 -20.38 -5.83
C ASP A 27 24.54 -20.46 -6.11
N GLU A 28 24.20 -19.86 -7.25
CA GLU A 28 23.04 -20.13 -8.07
C GLU A 28 21.66 -19.78 -7.50
N ALA A 29 21.50 -18.59 -6.99
CA ALA A 29 20.18 -17.98 -7.09
C ALA A 29 19.93 -17.66 -8.56
N ALA A 30 18.97 -18.34 -9.16
CA ALA A 30 18.57 -18.15 -10.54
C ALA A 30 18.64 -16.67 -10.91
N ASP A 31 19.50 -16.34 -11.84
CA ASP A 31 19.76 -14.98 -12.25
C ASP A 31 18.54 -14.52 -13.06
N VAL A 32 17.54 -13.96 -12.40
CA VAL A 32 16.32 -13.47 -13.04
C VAL A 32 16.48 -12.02 -13.48
N ARG A 33 15.80 -11.65 -14.55
CA ARG A 33 15.67 -10.27 -15.01
C ARG A 33 14.24 -9.98 -15.44
N ILE A 34 13.86 -8.70 -15.41
CA ILE A 34 12.62 -8.25 -16.00
C ILE A 34 12.94 -7.63 -17.35
N VAL A 35 12.23 -8.05 -18.38
CA VAL A 35 12.28 -7.44 -19.72
C VAL A 35 11.05 -6.54 -19.84
N TRP A 36 11.29 -5.25 -19.98
CA TRP A 36 10.25 -4.24 -20.08
C TRP A 36 9.94 -3.87 -21.54
N GLU A 37 8.66 -3.64 -21.83
CA GLU A 37 8.21 -2.99 -23.06
C GLU A 37 8.37 -1.45 -22.92
N SER A 38 8.04 -0.73 -24.00
CA SER A 38 8.05 0.74 -23.97
C SER A 38 6.91 1.31 -23.10
N PRO A 39 7.17 2.37 -22.34
CA PRO A 39 6.13 3.05 -21.54
C PRO A 39 5.00 3.59 -22.41
N GLN A 40 3.76 3.42 -21.95
CA GLN A 40 2.55 3.90 -22.60
C GLN A 40 1.77 4.84 -21.67
N GLN A 41 1.47 6.04 -22.16
CA GLN A 41 0.58 6.96 -21.44
C GLN A 41 -0.88 6.52 -21.60
N VAL A 42 -1.58 6.36 -20.47
CA VAL A 42 -2.97 5.87 -20.47
C VAL A 42 -3.98 6.87 -19.92
N VAL A 43 -3.55 7.92 -19.23
CA VAL A 43 -4.39 9.05 -18.82
C VAL A 43 -3.80 10.34 -19.37
N SER A 44 -4.48 10.93 -20.37
CA SER A 44 -3.96 12.02 -21.18
C SER A 44 -3.98 13.41 -20.55
N THR A 45 -4.67 13.60 -19.43
CA THR A 45 -4.95 14.95 -18.88
C THR A 45 -4.68 15.03 -17.38
N GLY A 46 -3.54 14.53 -16.95
CA GLY A 46 -3.18 14.44 -15.55
C GLY A 46 -3.92 13.30 -14.83
N GLY A 47 -3.36 12.83 -13.76
CA GLY A 47 -3.91 11.76 -12.91
C GLY A 47 -2.85 11.34 -11.92
N GLY A 48 -3.26 10.93 -10.73
CA GLY A 48 -2.32 10.55 -9.68
C GLY A 48 -2.76 9.32 -8.91
N TYR A 49 -1.78 8.70 -8.30
CA TYR A 49 -1.96 7.54 -7.45
C TYR A 49 -2.69 6.38 -8.16
N PRO A 50 -2.21 5.91 -9.33
CA PRO A 50 -2.85 4.82 -10.04
C PRO A 50 -2.70 3.49 -9.30
N ARG A 51 -3.78 2.68 -9.31
CA ARG A 51 -3.79 1.30 -8.83
C ARG A 51 -4.49 0.43 -9.85
N VAL A 52 -3.93 -0.73 -10.16
CA VAL A 52 -4.52 -1.66 -11.13
C VAL A 52 -4.66 -3.03 -10.49
N HIS A 53 -5.85 -3.60 -10.60
CA HIS A 53 -6.14 -4.97 -10.19
C HIS A 53 -6.95 -5.69 -11.27
N ARG A 54 -6.80 -7.00 -11.34
CA ARG A 54 -7.63 -7.86 -12.19
C ARG A 54 -8.98 -8.10 -11.53
N LEU A 55 -10.05 -7.98 -12.31
CA LEU A 55 -11.41 -8.32 -11.89
C LEU A 55 -11.69 -9.81 -12.15
N ASN A 56 -12.74 -10.33 -11.48
CA ASN A 56 -13.17 -11.72 -11.60
C ASN A 56 -13.59 -12.10 -13.05
N ASP A 57 -14.03 -11.13 -13.84
CA ASP A 57 -14.37 -11.32 -15.26
C ASP A 57 -13.15 -11.25 -16.21
N GLY A 58 -11.94 -11.12 -15.66
CA GLY A 58 -10.68 -11.08 -16.38
C GLY A 58 -10.23 -9.68 -16.82
N ARG A 59 -11.11 -8.69 -16.84
CA ARG A 59 -10.73 -7.30 -17.16
C ARG A 59 -9.76 -6.75 -16.11
N LEU A 60 -8.93 -5.79 -16.52
CA LEU A 60 -8.19 -4.95 -15.60
C LEU A 60 -8.99 -3.69 -15.28
N MET A 61 -9.03 -3.32 -14.02
CA MET A 61 -9.55 -2.02 -13.59
C MET A 61 -8.40 -1.20 -13.00
N MET A 62 -8.36 0.08 -13.37
CA MET A 62 -7.44 1.07 -12.82
C MET A 62 -8.21 2.10 -12.02
N SER A 63 -7.85 2.31 -10.76
CA SER A 63 -8.29 3.48 -10.01
C SER A 63 -7.25 4.59 -10.07
N TYR A 64 -7.68 5.86 -10.09
CA TYR A 64 -6.80 7.02 -10.01
C TYR A 64 -7.55 8.27 -9.55
N SER A 65 -6.84 9.23 -8.99
CA SER A 65 -7.41 10.53 -8.64
C SER A 65 -7.13 11.56 -9.71
N LYS A 66 -8.14 12.40 -10.03
CA LYS A 66 -8.00 13.51 -10.98
C LYS A 66 -9.01 14.61 -10.64
N SER A 67 -8.57 15.86 -10.64
CA SER A 67 -9.44 17.03 -10.39
C SER A 67 -10.31 16.89 -9.14
N TYR A 68 -9.71 16.30 -8.09
CA TYR A 68 -10.34 16.05 -6.78
C TYR A 68 -11.42 14.95 -6.76
N ASN A 69 -11.54 14.16 -7.82
CA ASN A 69 -12.43 12.99 -7.88
C ASN A 69 -11.62 11.70 -7.95
N GLY A 70 -12.27 10.58 -7.59
CA GLY A 70 -11.77 9.22 -7.81
C GLY A 70 -12.41 8.62 -9.05
N TYR A 71 -11.59 8.16 -9.98
CA TYR A 71 -12.02 7.55 -11.24
C TYR A 71 -11.62 6.09 -11.30
N ALA A 72 -12.39 5.31 -12.04
CA ALA A 72 -12.01 3.99 -12.50
C ALA A 72 -12.01 3.97 -14.04
N ARG A 73 -11.13 3.14 -14.62
CA ARG A 73 -11.00 2.92 -16.05
C ARG A 73 -10.71 1.44 -16.30
N PHE A 74 -11.20 0.88 -17.40
CA PHE A 74 -11.12 -0.56 -17.65
C PHE A 74 -10.34 -0.86 -18.93
N SER A 75 -9.66 -2.01 -18.90
CA SER A 75 -9.00 -2.64 -20.05
C SER A 75 -9.55 -4.06 -20.22
N GLU A 76 -9.85 -4.45 -21.45
CA GLU A 76 -10.34 -5.78 -21.82
C GLU A 76 -9.26 -6.63 -22.53
N ASP A 77 -8.04 -6.11 -22.65
CA ASP A 77 -6.97 -6.67 -23.48
C ASP A 77 -5.63 -6.69 -22.76
N GLU A 78 -5.63 -7.12 -21.49
CA GLU A 78 -4.42 -7.26 -20.68
C GLU A 78 -3.61 -5.95 -20.53
N GLY A 79 -4.30 -4.82 -20.51
CA GLY A 79 -3.69 -3.50 -20.36
C GLY A 79 -3.08 -2.91 -21.64
N LEU A 80 -3.30 -3.51 -22.81
CA LEU A 80 -2.82 -2.97 -24.07
C LEU A 80 -3.58 -1.71 -24.47
N SER A 81 -4.88 -1.64 -24.17
CA SER A 81 -5.67 -0.43 -24.37
C SER A 81 -6.55 -0.07 -23.17
N TRP A 82 -6.77 1.22 -23.01
CA TRP A 82 -7.58 1.80 -21.94
C TRP A 82 -8.50 2.87 -22.55
N PRO A 83 -9.65 2.47 -23.12
CA PRO A 83 -10.53 3.41 -23.86
C PRO A 83 -11.13 4.47 -22.93
N GLU A 84 -11.22 5.72 -23.41
CA GLU A 84 -11.85 6.84 -22.68
C GLU A 84 -13.33 6.56 -22.35
N THR A 85 -14.00 5.76 -23.18
CA THR A 85 -15.40 5.34 -22.99
C THR A 85 -15.62 4.41 -21.81
N SER A 86 -14.55 3.81 -21.29
CA SER A 86 -14.59 2.94 -20.09
C SER A 86 -14.46 3.70 -18.76
N ILE A 87 -14.30 5.03 -18.79
CA ILE A 87 -14.11 5.83 -17.56
C ILE A 87 -15.43 5.96 -16.81
N VAL A 88 -15.39 5.65 -15.52
CA VAL A 88 -16.47 5.89 -14.56
C VAL A 88 -15.96 6.69 -13.37
N ASN A 89 -16.87 7.27 -12.58
CA ASN A 89 -16.53 8.05 -11.40
C ASN A 89 -17.16 7.43 -10.14
N PRO A 90 -16.48 6.52 -9.46
CA PRO A 90 -16.97 5.91 -8.23
C PRO A 90 -17.09 6.87 -7.05
N MET A 91 -16.25 7.90 -6.98
CA MET A 91 -16.22 8.84 -5.87
C MET A 91 -16.03 10.27 -6.35
N SER A 92 -17.04 11.11 -6.13
CA SER A 92 -17.00 12.52 -6.51
C SER A 92 -16.63 13.42 -5.34
N LYS A 93 -15.93 14.53 -5.63
CA LYS A 93 -15.79 15.64 -4.69
C LYS A 93 -17.15 16.26 -4.41
N PHE A 94 -17.32 16.79 -3.20
CA PHE A 94 -18.50 17.54 -2.82
C PHE A 94 -18.15 18.62 -1.78
N THR A 95 -19.05 19.61 -1.65
CA THR A 95 -18.89 20.63 -0.59
C THR A 95 -19.83 20.28 0.55
N GLU A 96 -19.30 20.28 1.76
CA GLU A 96 -20.05 20.04 2.97
C GLU A 96 -19.95 21.26 3.91
N SER A 97 -21.04 21.52 4.61
CA SER A 97 -21.16 22.59 5.61
C SER A 97 -21.41 21.99 6.98
N ASN A 98 -20.73 22.48 7.99
CA ASN A 98 -21.01 22.18 9.38
C ASN A 98 -20.89 23.44 10.26
N GLU A 99 -20.97 23.28 11.59
CA GLU A 99 -20.88 24.38 12.56
C GLU A 99 -19.55 25.16 12.53
N LYS A 100 -18.49 24.57 11.91
CA LYS A 100 -17.18 25.20 11.77
C LYS A 100 -16.97 25.89 10.41
N GLY A 101 -17.84 25.64 9.44
CA GLY A 101 -17.78 26.28 8.12
C GLY A 101 -17.94 25.29 6.95
N ASN A 102 -17.58 25.76 5.76
CA ASN A 102 -17.68 25.01 4.51
C ASN A 102 -16.32 24.46 4.08
N ALA A 103 -16.27 23.24 3.64
CA ALA A 103 -15.08 22.65 3.02
C ALA A 103 -15.45 21.89 1.74
N LEU A 104 -14.55 21.97 0.74
CA LEU A 104 -14.54 21.07 -0.39
C LEU A 104 -13.86 19.76 0.04
N LEU A 105 -14.61 18.66 0.07
CA LEU A 105 -14.05 17.35 0.32
C LEU A 105 -13.55 16.76 -1.01
N SER A 106 -12.24 16.63 -1.11
CA SER A 106 -11.56 16.15 -2.31
C SER A 106 -11.15 14.71 -2.17
N VAL A 107 -11.39 13.89 -3.19
CA VAL A 107 -10.92 12.49 -3.24
C VAL A 107 -9.43 12.46 -3.57
N ALA A 108 -8.71 11.64 -2.84
CA ALA A 108 -7.30 11.36 -3.08
C ALA A 108 -6.99 9.88 -2.82
N VAL A 109 -5.90 9.42 -3.39
CA VAL A 109 -5.27 8.10 -3.15
C VAL A 109 -6.26 6.94 -3.17
N PRO A 110 -7.07 6.78 -4.25
CA PRO A 110 -8.03 5.70 -4.32
C PRO A 110 -7.35 4.34 -4.54
N ASP A 111 -7.92 3.30 -3.94
CA ASP A 111 -7.63 1.90 -4.21
C ASP A 111 -8.94 1.11 -4.20
N PHE A 112 -8.91 -0.16 -4.64
CA PHE A 112 -10.09 -1.00 -4.67
C PHE A 112 -9.72 -2.48 -4.62
N ALA A 113 -10.70 -3.29 -4.23
CA ALA A 113 -10.66 -4.74 -4.46
C ALA A 113 -12.02 -5.22 -4.94
N GLN A 114 -12.04 -6.27 -5.74
CA GLN A 114 -13.23 -7.04 -6.02
C GLN A 114 -13.26 -8.26 -5.10
N LEU A 115 -14.36 -8.45 -4.41
CA LEU A 115 -14.59 -9.62 -3.56
C LEU A 115 -14.70 -10.87 -4.44
N SER A 116 -14.25 -12.00 -3.89
CA SER A 116 -14.29 -13.28 -4.59
C SER A 116 -15.72 -13.68 -4.97
N GLU A 117 -15.84 -14.50 -6.00
CA GLU A 117 -17.13 -15.10 -6.41
C GLU A 117 -17.74 -16.01 -5.32
N ASN A 118 -16.93 -16.38 -4.32
CA ASN A 118 -17.35 -17.20 -3.18
C ASN A 118 -17.60 -16.38 -1.90
N HIS A 119 -17.52 -15.04 -1.97
CA HIS A 119 -17.78 -14.20 -0.80
C HIS A 119 -19.19 -14.48 -0.23
N PRO A 120 -19.33 -14.74 1.08
CA PRO A 120 -20.57 -15.29 1.65
C PRO A 120 -21.80 -14.39 1.53
N HIS A 121 -21.60 -13.07 1.40
CA HIS A 121 -22.71 -12.11 1.38
C HIS A 121 -22.81 -11.33 0.06
N HIS A 122 -21.70 -11.00 -0.56
CA HIS A 122 -21.65 -10.13 -1.74
C HIS A 122 -20.59 -10.61 -2.75
N PRO A 123 -20.83 -11.77 -3.42
CA PRO A 123 -19.91 -12.29 -4.42
C PRO A 123 -19.72 -11.28 -5.58
N GLY A 124 -18.47 -11.05 -5.95
CA GLY A 124 -18.12 -10.17 -7.06
C GLY A 124 -18.28 -8.66 -6.79
N ARG A 125 -18.65 -8.23 -5.58
CA ARG A 125 -18.74 -6.80 -5.22
C ARG A 125 -17.38 -6.13 -5.35
N ILE A 126 -17.34 -4.97 -6.00
CA ILE A 126 -16.16 -4.10 -5.98
C ILE A 126 -16.33 -3.09 -4.85
N ILE A 127 -15.32 -2.99 -3.97
CA ILE A 127 -15.20 -1.95 -2.95
C ILE A 127 -14.13 -0.98 -3.41
N PHE A 128 -14.54 0.24 -3.76
CA PHE A 128 -13.66 1.33 -4.11
C PHE A 128 -13.47 2.22 -2.87
N ALA A 129 -12.25 2.32 -2.38
CA ALA A 129 -11.89 3.10 -1.21
C ALA A 129 -11.12 4.35 -1.61
N GLY A 130 -11.26 5.41 -0.85
CA GLY A 130 -10.52 6.65 -1.05
C GLY A 130 -10.42 7.46 0.22
N ASN A 131 -9.49 8.39 0.23
CA ASN A 131 -9.30 9.34 1.28
C ASN A 131 -9.98 10.67 0.91
N TYR A 132 -10.97 11.13 1.68
CA TYR A 132 -11.47 12.49 1.54
C TYR A 132 -10.64 13.47 2.36
N ARG A 133 -10.17 14.51 1.69
CA ARG A 133 -9.33 15.56 2.25
C ARG A 133 -10.06 16.89 2.20
N PRO A 134 -10.26 17.57 3.35
CA PRO A 134 -10.88 18.89 3.37
C PRO A 134 -9.95 19.93 2.73
N ARG A 135 -10.53 20.74 1.85
CA ARG A 135 -9.87 21.87 1.18
C ARG A 135 -10.77 23.10 1.25
N SER A 136 -10.19 24.27 1.06
CA SER A 136 -11.02 25.46 0.84
C SER A 136 -11.85 25.31 -0.44
N THR A 137 -12.97 26.02 -0.51
CA THR A 137 -13.83 25.99 -1.69
C THR A 137 -13.16 26.55 -2.95
N ASP A 138 -12.06 27.31 -2.80
CA ASP A 138 -11.17 27.76 -3.86
C ASP A 138 -10.02 26.78 -4.17
N GLY A 139 -10.01 25.59 -3.54
CA GLY A 139 -9.01 24.54 -3.75
C GLY A 139 -7.71 24.68 -2.94
N LYS A 140 -7.55 25.73 -2.13
CA LYS A 140 -6.38 25.89 -1.27
C LYS A 140 -6.49 25.01 -0.02
N THR A 141 -5.36 24.52 0.46
CA THR A 141 -5.31 23.55 1.59
C THR A 141 -5.19 24.19 2.97
N THR A 142 -5.20 25.50 3.07
CA THR A 142 -4.87 26.18 4.32
C THR A 142 -5.99 26.12 5.37
N GLY A 143 -5.71 25.49 6.52
CA GLY A 143 -6.48 25.64 7.76
C GLY A 143 -7.78 24.84 7.89
N LEU A 144 -8.19 24.06 6.90
CA LEU A 144 -9.53 23.48 6.86
C LEU A 144 -9.68 22.10 7.49
N THR A 145 -8.57 21.46 7.87
CA THR A 145 -8.59 20.23 8.68
C THR A 145 -9.25 20.43 10.05
N THR A 146 -9.40 21.68 10.50
CA THR A 146 -10.17 22.05 11.69
C THR A 146 -11.67 22.22 11.40
N VAL A 147 -12.07 22.25 10.13
CA VAL A 147 -13.49 22.39 9.73
C VAL A 147 -14.12 21.01 9.48
N HIS A 148 -13.41 20.13 8.81
CA HIS A 148 -13.82 18.75 8.55
C HIS A 148 -12.70 17.76 8.86
N PRO A 149 -13.00 16.50 9.24
CA PRO A 149 -12.00 15.46 9.41
C PRO A 149 -11.47 14.98 8.06
N TYR A 150 -10.27 14.40 8.05
CA TYR A 150 -9.89 13.44 7.02
C TYR A 150 -10.69 12.16 7.22
N THR A 151 -11.11 11.51 6.14
CA THR A 151 -11.88 10.26 6.21
C THR A 151 -11.33 9.21 5.27
N ILE A 152 -11.47 7.94 5.66
CA ILE A 152 -11.47 6.82 4.74
C ILE A 152 -12.92 6.54 4.37
N SER A 153 -13.19 6.45 3.08
CA SER A 153 -14.55 6.37 2.55
C SER A 153 -14.61 5.34 1.44
N ILE A 154 -15.79 4.78 1.22
CA ILE A 154 -16.02 3.76 0.19
C ILE A 154 -17.24 4.10 -0.65
N SER A 155 -17.19 3.63 -1.92
CA SER A 155 -18.34 3.38 -2.79
C SER A 155 -18.27 1.93 -3.24
N VAL A 156 -19.41 1.28 -3.47
CA VAL A 156 -19.46 -0.12 -3.88
C VAL A 156 -20.19 -0.28 -5.19
N SER A 157 -19.81 -1.31 -5.96
CA SER A 157 -20.48 -1.74 -7.17
C SER A 157 -20.79 -3.23 -7.09
N ASP A 158 -22.03 -3.61 -7.36
CA ASP A 158 -22.50 -4.99 -7.43
C ASP A 158 -22.74 -5.45 -8.89
N ASP A 159 -22.26 -4.68 -9.88
CA ASP A 159 -22.46 -4.93 -11.32
C ASP A 159 -21.18 -4.79 -12.15
N ASN A 160 -20.04 -5.21 -11.56
CA ASN A 160 -18.72 -5.18 -12.19
C ASN A 160 -18.29 -3.76 -12.62
N GLY A 161 -18.57 -2.75 -11.79
CA GLY A 161 -18.10 -1.39 -11.97
C GLY A 161 -18.95 -0.52 -12.89
N LYS A 162 -20.14 -0.97 -13.33
CA LYS A 162 -21.04 -0.18 -14.20
C LYS A 162 -21.75 0.92 -13.43
N THR A 163 -22.26 0.60 -12.23
CA THR A 163 -22.89 1.57 -11.34
C THR A 163 -22.29 1.52 -9.94
N TRP A 164 -22.39 2.61 -9.22
CA TRP A 164 -21.77 2.80 -7.93
C TRP A 164 -22.74 3.37 -6.91
N SER A 165 -22.65 2.90 -5.67
CA SER A 165 -23.41 3.45 -4.55
C SER A 165 -22.97 4.86 -4.20
N ASP A 166 -23.80 5.57 -3.44
CA ASP A 166 -23.37 6.78 -2.76
C ASP A 166 -22.17 6.49 -1.85
N THR A 167 -21.26 7.47 -1.78
CA THR A 167 -20.06 7.36 -0.94
C THR A 167 -20.41 7.39 0.54
N ARG A 168 -19.80 6.51 1.33
CA ARG A 168 -19.93 6.45 2.78
C ARG A 168 -18.60 6.65 3.47
N HIS A 169 -18.55 7.47 4.50
CA HIS A 169 -17.41 7.55 5.40
C HIS A 169 -17.43 6.36 6.36
N ILE A 170 -16.35 5.60 6.41
CA ILE A 170 -16.22 4.39 7.25
C ILE A 170 -15.22 4.58 8.40
N TYR A 171 -14.29 5.51 8.26
CA TYR A 171 -13.39 5.97 9.31
C TYR A 171 -13.15 7.46 9.16
N MET A 172 -12.99 8.17 10.28
CA MET A 172 -12.62 9.57 10.30
C MET A 172 -11.64 9.86 11.43
N SER A 173 -10.74 10.81 11.21
CA SER A 173 -9.84 11.29 12.25
C SER A 173 -10.65 11.99 13.34
N ASP A 174 -10.69 11.44 14.56
CA ASP A 174 -11.58 11.90 15.64
C ASP A 174 -11.11 13.18 16.35
N ARG A 175 -9.88 13.63 16.08
CA ARG A 175 -9.25 14.79 16.72
C ARG A 175 -9.46 16.11 16.00
N TRP A 176 -10.12 16.11 14.85
CA TRP A 176 -10.41 17.35 14.10
C TRP A 176 -11.24 18.37 14.90
N LYS A 177 -12.10 17.90 15.82
CA LYS A 177 -12.89 18.74 16.72
C LYS A 177 -12.04 19.49 17.75
N GLU A 178 -10.84 19.01 18.03
CA GLU A 178 -9.88 19.61 18.95
C GLU A 178 -8.98 20.67 18.27
N ASN A 179 -9.27 21.04 17.02
CA ASN A 179 -8.47 21.94 16.18
C ASN A 179 -7.03 21.43 15.93
N VAL A 180 -6.85 20.13 15.86
CA VAL A 180 -5.58 19.48 15.55
C VAL A 180 -5.61 18.96 14.12
N THR A 181 -4.57 19.27 13.35
CA THR A 181 -4.39 18.73 12.01
C THR A 181 -3.80 17.34 12.11
N ILE A 182 -4.62 16.32 11.96
CA ILE A 182 -4.24 14.92 11.86
C ILE A 182 -5.05 14.26 10.76
N GLY A 183 -4.47 13.23 10.13
CA GLY A 183 -5.08 12.56 9.00
C GLY A 183 -5.18 11.04 9.15
N CYS A 184 -5.83 10.47 8.17
CA CYS A 184 -5.80 9.06 7.84
C CYS A 184 -5.58 8.97 6.32
N TRP A 185 -4.72 8.05 5.86
CA TRP A 185 -4.13 8.13 4.53
C TRP A 185 -4.10 6.78 3.85
N GLU A 186 -4.06 6.77 2.51
CA GLU A 186 -3.73 5.66 1.63
C GLU A 186 -4.45 4.34 2.00
N PRO A 187 -5.79 4.26 1.83
CA PRO A 187 -6.50 3.00 2.07
C PRO A 187 -6.06 1.92 1.06
N PHE A 188 -5.89 0.70 1.56
CA PHE A 188 -5.69 -0.51 0.78
C PHE A 188 -6.75 -1.54 1.17
N VAL A 189 -7.43 -2.12 0.18
CA VAL A 189 -8.54 -3.06 0.37
C VAL A 189 -8.07 -4.49 0.14
N LEU A 190 -8.41 -5.41 1.06
CA LEU A 190 -8.07 -6.83 0.98
C LEU A 190 -9.27 -7.68 1.44
N GLU A 191 -9.52 -8.80 0.78
CA GLU A 191 -10.40 -9.87 1.27
C GLU A 191 -9.55 -11.01 1.84
N LEU A 192 -9.86 -11.46 3.05
CA LEU A 192 -9.29 -12.66 3.65
C LEU A 192 -10.01 -13.93 3.14
N PRO A 193 -9.39 -15.12 3.23
CA PRO A 193 -9.98 -16.37 2.74
C PRO A 193 -11.34 -16.74 3.36
N ASP A 194 -11.67 -16.21 4.53
CA ASP A 194 -12.96 -16.41 5.20
C ASP A 194 -14.05 -15.41 4.74
N GLY A 195 -13.73 -14.50 3.81
CA GLY A 195 -14.60 -13.44 3.33
C GLY A 195 -14.58 -12.16 4.18
N THR A 196 -13.75 -12.08 5.21
CA THR A 196 -13.54 -10.83 5.95
C THR A 196 -12.86 -9.81 5.04
N VAL A 197 -13.48 -8.65 4.87
CA VAL A 197 -12.89 -7.52 4.14
C VAL A 197 -12.10 -6.66 5.10
N GLN A 198 -10.87 -6.37 4.77
CA GLN A 198 -9.98 -5.49 5.53
C GLN A 198 -9.65 -4.22 4.74
N ILE A 199 -9.65 -3.07 5.41
CA ILE A 199 -9.07 -1.84 4.86
C ILE A 199 -7.96 -1.40 5.79
N TYR A 200 -6.74 -1.38 5.24
CA TYR A 200 -5.53 -0.88 5.88
C TYR A 200 -5.34 0.58 5.52
N PHE A 201 -4.86 1.37 6.45
CA PHE A 201 -4.57 2.79 6.21
C PHE A 201 -3.54 3.32 7.21
N ALA A 202 -2.81 4.36 6.82
CA ALA A 202 -1.96 5.08 7.74
C ALA A 202 -2.80 6.03 8.61
N ASP A 203 -2.55 6.03 9.93
CA ASP A 203 -3.37 6.72 10.93
C ASP A 203 -2.51 7.55 11.89
N GLU A 204 -2.75 8.86 11.92
CA GLU A 204 -2.10 9.81 12.83
C GLU A 204 -2.90 10.03 14.12
N THR A 205 -4.18 9.62 14.17
CA THR A 205 -5.10 9.88 15.28
C THR A 205 -4.53 9.47 16.65
N PRO A 206 -3.84 8.32 16.82
CA PRO A 206 -3.29 7.94 18.11
C PRO A 206 -2.17 8.85 18.63
N TYR A 207 -1.58 9.68 17.76
CA TYR A 207 -0.37 10.45 18.06
C TYR A 207 -0.57 11.96 18.18
N TYR A 208 -1.79 12.46 18.10
CA TYR A 208 -2.08 13.89 18.06
C TYR A 208 -1.42 14.73 19.18
N LYS A 209 -1.10 14.12 20.33
CA LYS A 209 -0.39 14.79 21.45
C LYS A 209 1.13 14.62 21.41
N LYS A 210 1.68 13.78 20.52
CA LYS A 210 3.07 13.35 20.59
C LYS A 210 3.99 13.95 19.51
N GLY A 211 3.44 14.44 18.42
CA GLY A 211 4.24 15.01 17.33
C GLY A 211 3.55 14.92 15.99
N SER A 212 3.89 15.82 15.10
CA SER A 212 3.16 16.06 13.85
C SER A 212 3.35 14.99 12.77
N ASN A 213 4.33 14.11 12.87
CA ASN A 213 4.67 13.17 11.79
C ASN A 213 4.60 11.71 12.22
N TRP A 214 4.09 11.43 13.42
CA TRP A 214 3.96 10.06 13.89
C TRP A 214 2.68 9.46 13.37
N GLN A 215 2.80 8.28 12.78
CA GLN A 215 1.66 7.50 12.31
C GLN A 215 1.95 6.00 12.42
N ASN A 216 0.91 5.22 12.46
CA ASN A 216 0.95 3.76 12.38
C ASN A 216 0.12 3.28 11.21
N ILE A 217 0.20 1.99 10.89
CA ILE A 217 -0.82 1.34 10.07
C ILE A 217 -1.90 0.80 10.97
N SER A 218 -3.13 1.16 10.67
CA SER A 218 -4.35 0.62 11.26
C SER A 218 -5.13 -0.20 10.25
N VAL A 219 -5.95 -1.14 10.74
CA VAL A 219 -6.90 -1.93 9.95
C VAL A 219 -8.30 -1.83 10.56
N ILE A 220 -9.30 -1.74 9.70
CA ILE A 220 -10.72 -1.95 10.03
C ILE A 220 -11.24 -3.13 9.22
N GLU A 221 -12.22 -3.84 9.77
CA GLU A 221 -12.74 -5.08 9.21
C GLU A 221 -14.25 -5.03 9.04
N SER A 222 -14.72 -5.68 7.99
CA SER A 222 -16.12 -5.90 7.70
C SER A 222 -16.37 -7.39 7.42
N ASN A 223 -17.35 -7.97 8.11
CA ASN A 223 -17.79 -9.36 7.90
C ASN A 223 -19.10 -9.45 7.09
N ASP A 224 -19.55 -8.32 6.55
CA ASP A 224 -20.83 -8.20 5.82
C ASP A 224 -20.66 -7.49 4.46
N GLY A 225 -19.49 -7.68 3.83
CA GLY A 225 -19.20 -7.15 2.51
C GLY A 225 -19.16 -5.62 2.45
N GLY A 226 -18.71 -4.98 3.52
CA GLY A 226 -18.51 -3.54 3.60
C GLY A 226 -19.70 -2.75 4.12
N HIS A 227 -20.76 -3.38 4.67
CA HIS A 227 -21.89 -2.65 5.26
C HIS A 227 -21.55 -2.06 6.62
N THR A 228 -20.94 -2.83 7.50
CA THR A 228 -20.49 -2.39 8.82
C THR A 228 -18.99 -2.62 8.99
N TRP A 229 -18.36 -1.81 9.85
CA TRP A 229 -16.92 -1.82 10.04
C TRP A 229 -16.55 -1.82 11.52
N SER A 230 -15.51 -2.55 11.86
CA SER A 230 -14.96 -2.60 13.21
C SER A 230 -14.33 -1.25 13.61
N LYS A 231 -13.98 -1.12 14.89
CA LYS A 231 -13.03 -0.08 15.32
C LYS A 231 -11.64 -0.36 14.76
N PRO A 232 -10.80 0.67 14.55
CA PRO A 232 -9.45 0.48 14.06
C PRO A 232 -8.59 -0.29 15.07
N ARG A 233 -7.74 -1.17 14.54
CA ARG A 233 -6.72 -1.94 15.25
C ARG A 233 -5.36 -1.61 14.66
N VAL A 234 -4.37 -1.35 15.51
CA VAL A 234 -2.99 -1.10 15.07
C VAL A 234 -2.36 -2.38 14.55
N VAL A 235 -1.78 -2.32 13.37
CA VAL A 235 -1.10 -3.43 12.67
C VAL A 235 0.41 -3.30 12.78
N SER A 236 0.93 -2.11 12.51
CA SER A 236 2.36 -1.84 12.50
C SER A 236 2.64 -0.48 13.12
N GLN A 237 3.72 -0.40 13.89
CA GLN A 237 4.10 0.82 14.61
C GLN A 237 5.61 0.93 14.74
N ASN A 238 6.17 2.08 14.36
CA ASN A 238 7.58 2.41 14.46
C ASN A 238 7.88 3.36 15.65
N GLY A 239 7.39 3.03 16.84
CA GLY A 239 7.67 3.82 18.05
C GLY A 239 7.32 5.30 17.91
N SER A 240 8.32 6.17 17.77
CA SER A 240 8.18 7.62 17.58
C SER A 240 8.31 8.07 16.11
N GLY A 241 8.26 7.13 15.17
CA GLY A 241 8.35 7.39 13.73
C GLY A 241 7.01 7.28 13.02
N ARG A 242 7.10 7.02 11.73
CA ARG A 242 5.91 6.76 10.90
C ARG A 242 6.02 5.42 10.19
N ASP A 243 4.89 4.75 10.08
CA ASP A 243 4.60 3.68 9.12
C ASP A 243 3.45 4.16 8.23
N GLY A 244 3.60 4.08 6.91
CA GLY A 244 2.65 4.62 5.95
C GLY A 244 2.52 3.78 4.67
N MET A 245 1.55 4.12 3.84
CA MET A 245 1.33 3.57 2.50
C MET A 245 1.26 2.02 2.46
N PRO A 246 0.32 1.40 3.18
CA PRO A 246 0.21 -0.05 3.23
C PRO A 246 -0.22 -0.64 1.90
N VAL A 247 0.42 -1.73 1.48
CA VAL A 247 -0.02 -2.61 0.38
C VAL A 247 0.17 -4.05 0.83
N VAL A 248 -0.87 -4.88 0.72
CA VAL A 248 -0.93 -6.18 1.39
C VAL A 248 -1.13 -7.31 0.40
N ILE A 249 -0.41 -8.40 0.59
CA ILE A 249 -0.63 -9.67 -0.11
C ILE A 249 -0.85 -10.81 0.88
N LEU A 250 -1.56 -11.82 0.41
CA LEU A 250 -1.65 -13.13 1.06
C LEU A 250 -0.74 -14.10 0.31
N LEU A 251 0.05 -14.87 1.05
CA LEU A 251 0.84 -15.96 0.52
C LEU A 251 0.87 -17.10 1.53
N ASP A 252 0.34 -18.25 1.12
CA ASP A 252 0.14 -19.40 1.98
C ASP A 252 -0.72 -19.06 3.23
N ASP A 253 -0.21 -19.28 4.42
CA ASP A 253 -0.85 -18.95 5.70
C ASP A 253 -0.50 -17.56 6.24
N ARG A 254 0.17 -16.72 5.44
CA ARG A 254 0.73 -15.44 5.89
C ARG A 254 0.16 -14.24 5.16
N ILE A 255 0.15 -13.14 5.90
CA ILE A 255 -0.09 -11.79 5.41
C ILE A 255 1.27 -11.07 5.36
N TYR A 256 1.62 -10.52 4.21
CA TYR A 256 2.77 -9.64 4.03
C TYR A 256 2.28 -8.26 3.65
N MET A 257 2.80 -7.25 4.31
CA MET A 257 2.43 -5.85 4.07
C MET A 257 3.68 -5.03 3.79
N ALA A 258 3.75 -4.47 2.59
CA ALA A 258 4.73 -3.45 2.23
C ALA A 258 4.30 -2.10 2.81
N ILE A 259 5.21 -1.39 3.43
CA ILE A 259 5.01 -0.04 3.99
C ILE A 259 6.26 0.82 3.78
N GLU A 260 6.08 2.13 3.79
CA GLU A 260 7.20 3.06 4.00
C GLU A 260 7.32 3.39 5.48
N THR A 261 8.53 3.55 5.96
CA THR A 261 8.81 3.85 7.37
C THR A 261 9.89 4.93 7.50
N SER A 262 9.86 5.65 8.62
CA SER A 262 10.95 6.53 9.03
C SER A 262 10.98 6.67 10.53
N GLU A 263 12.18 6.94 11.07
CA GLU A 263 12.38 7.39 12.45
C GLU A 263 12.57 8.91 12.49
N PRO A 264 12.42 9.57 13.65
CA PRO A 264 12.70 10.99 13.75
C PRO A 264 14.13 11.33 13.27
N GLY A 265 14.22 12.24 12.31
CA GLY A 265 15.49 12.67 11.73
C GLY A 265 16.09 11.71 10.70
N THR A 266 15.38 10.64 10.33
CA THR A 266 15.78 9.73 9.25
C THR A 266 14.97 9.95 7.98
N ARG A 267 15.49 9.43 6.86
CA ARG A 267 14.79 9.40 5.58
C ARG A 267 13.74 8.30 5.56
N LEU A 268 12.77 8.42 4.68
CA LEU A 268 11.84 7.34 4.38
C LEU A 268 12.58 6.16 3.73
N TYR A 269 12.18 4.96 4.08
CA TYR A 269 12.65 3.72 3.46
C TYR A 269 11.55 2.66 3.47
N PRO A 270 11.53 1.76 2.48
CA PRO A 270 10.53 0.70 2.39
C PRO A 270 10.88 -0.49 3.29
N VAL A 271 9.87 -1.08 3.90
CA VAL A 271 9.95 -2.34 4.66
C VAL A 271 8.78 -3.25 4.32
N VAL A 272 8.94 -4.54 4.59
CA VAL A 272 7.84 -5.50 4.60
C VAL A 272 7.64 -5.98 6.04
N VAL A 273 6.41 -5.96 6.52
CA VAL A 273 6.01 -6.58 7.79
C VAL A 273 5.16 -7.79 7.54
N SER A 274 5.25 -8.82 8.38
CA SER A 274 4.43 -10.02 8.20
C SER A 274 3.77 -10.49 9.46
N ASN A 275 2.64 -11.20 9.26
CA ASN A 275 1.89 -11.89 10.30
C ASN A 275 1.29 -13.17 9.71
N THR A 276 0.70 -14.04 10.51
CA THR A 276 -0.10 -15.14 10.00
C THR A 276 -1.56 -14.71 9.80
N ILE A 277 -2.28 -15.37 8.88
CA ILE A 277 -3.71 -15.14 8.69
C ILE A 277 -4.47 -15.48 10.01
N GLU A 278 -4.07 -16.55 10.72
CA GLU A 278 -4.65 -16.92 12.00
C GLU A 278 -4.46 -15.85 13.07
N GLU A 279 -3.25 -15.27 13.21
CA GLU A 279 -2.96 -14.22 14.18
C GLU A 279 -3.64 -12.91 13.79
N ASN A 280 -3.76 -12.64 12.49
CA ASN A 280 -4.50 -11.50 11.93
C ASN A 280 -4.24 -10.19 12.69
N TRP A 281 -2.97 -9.88 12.93
CA TRP A 281 -2.53 -8.64 13.60
C TRP A 281 -3.09 -8.42 15.01
N ARG A 282 -3.48 -9.47 15.76
CA ARG A 282 -3.87 -9.33 17.18
C ARG A 282 -2.76 -8.68 18.00
N THR A 283 -1.50 -8.98 17.61
CA THR A 283 -0.32 -8.33 18.13
C THR A 283 0.30 -7.48 17.02
N PRO A 284 0.47 -6.15 17.20
CA PRO A 284 1.07 -5.29 16.20
C PRO A 284 2.56 -5.60 15.99
N VAL A 285 3.03 -5.45 14.76
CA VAL A 285 4.45 -5.56 14.42
C VAL A 285 5.17 -4.26 14.80
N LEU A 286 6.01 -4.33 15.82
CA LEU A 286 6.76 -3.19 16.33
C LEU A 286 8.09 -3.02 15.56
N LYS A 287 8.78 -1.89 15.80
CA LYS A 287 10.05 -1.51 15.18
C LYS A 287 11.10 -2.63 15.16
N ASP A 288 11.31 -3.27 16.30
CA ASP A 288 12.37 -4.27 16.48
C ASP A 288 11.87 -5.72 16.32
N SER A 289 10.69 -5.90 15.72
CA SER A 289 10.11 -7.22 15.48
C SER A 289 10.95 -8.02 14.48
N PRO A 290 11.15 -9.34 14.71
CA PRO A 290 11.78 -10.23 13.72
C PRO A 290 10.93 -10.42 12.46
N TYR A 291 9.67 -9.98 12.47
CA TYR A 291 8.74 -10.00 11.33
C TYR A 291 8.72 -8.67 10.56
N ARG A 292 9.79 -7.89 10.65
CA ARG A 292 10.00 -6.64 9.92
C ARG A 292 11.26 -6.77 9.07
N PHE A 293 11.10 -6.82 7.75
CA PHE A 293 12.12 -7.11 6.76
C PHE A 293 12.50 -5.85 5.99
N HIS A 294 13.75 -5.78 5.53
CA HIS A 294 14.31 -4.63 4.82
C HIS A 294 14.67 -5.01 3.38
N PRO A 295 13.71 -5.03 2.43
CA PRO A 295 13.94 -5.45 1.04
C PRO A 295 14.95 -4.56 0.33
N PHE A 296 15.13 -3.34 0.82
CA PHE A 296 16.03 -2.37 0.21
C PHE A 296 16.96 -1.72 1.23
N ARG A 297 18.13 -2.31 1.42
CA ARG A 297 19.16 -1.76 2.34
C ARG A 297 19.88 -0.52 1.82
N LYS A 298 19.83 -0.22 0.51
CA LYS A 298 20.39 1.00 -0.06
C LYS A 298 19.75 2.27 0.53
N SER A 299 18.46 2.23 0.88
CA SER A 299 17.77 3.36 1.50
C SER A 299 18.40 3.83 2.82
N LEU A 300 19.22 2.98 3.44
CA LEU A 300 20.00 3.30 4.63
C LEU A 300 21.40 3.86 4.29
N LYS A 301 21.78 3.91 3.00
CA LYS A 301 23.06 4.48 2.57
C LYS A 301 22.93 5.99 2.41
N SER A 302 24.06 6.68 2.55
CA SER A 302 24.16 8.13 2.52
C SER A 302 23.89 8.77 1.16
N ASP A 303 23.95 7.97 0.08
CA ASP A 303 23.77 8.42 -1.32
C ASP A 303 22.31 8.41 -1.78
N VAL A 304 21.41 7.69 -1.11
CA VAL A 304 19.99 7.71 -1.40
C VAL A 304 19.30 8.83 -0.63
N VAL A 305 18.67 9.73 -1.36
CA VAL A 305 18.00 10.91 -0.78
C VAL A 305 16.60 10.60 -0.31
N TYR A 306 15.87 9.78 -1.07
CA TYR A 306 14.49 9.40 -0.81
C TYR A 306 14.24 7.97 -1.26
N SER A 307 13.49 7.19 -0.47
CA SER A 307 12.88 5.95 -0.93
C SER A 307 11.60 5.68 -0.14
N GLY A 308 10.51 5.35 -0.83
CA GLY A 308 9.21 5.16 -0.17
C GLY A 308 8.16 4.64 -1.12
N ALA A 309 6.89 4.80 -0.76
CA ALA A 309 5.73 4.38 -1.53
C ALA A 309 5.88 2.97 -2.13
N PRO A 310 6.13 1.95 -1.30
CA PRO A 310 6.32 0.59 -1.80
C PRO A 310 5.02 -0.01 -2.30
N TYR A 311 5.15 -0.99 -3.21
CA TYR A 311 4.05 -1.82 -3.66
C TYR A 311 4.52 -3.27 -3.76
N ILE A 312 3.63 -4.23 -3.49
CA ILE A 312 3.96 -5.66 -3.48
C ILE A 312 2.85 -6.45 -4.14
N ILE A 313 3.22 -7.40 -5.00
CA ILE A 313 2.32 -8.40 -5.57
C ILE A 313 2.99 -9.77 -5.58
N THR A 314 2.20 -10.80 -5.89
CA THR A 314 2.70 -12.11 -6.30
C THR A 314 2.36 -12.35 -7.77
N THR A 315 3.25 -13.04 -8.50
CA THR A 315 2.97 -13.68 -9.79
C THR A 315 2.92 -15.21 -9.59
N ASP A 316 2.95 -15.99 -10.63
CA ASP A 316 2.95 -17.46 -10.51
C ASP A 316 4.13 -17.96 -9.68
N ASN A 317 5.34 -17.46 -9.93
CA ASN A 317 6.58 -17.97 -9.33
C ASN A 317 7.29 -16.97 -8.42
N TYR A 318 6.92 -15.66 -8.45
CA TYR A 318 7.70 -14.62 -7.81
C TYR A 318 6.85 -13.73 -6.87
N ILE A 319 7.53 -13.13 -5.91
CA ILE A 319 7.10 -11.90 -5.24
C ILE A 319 7.76 -10.75 -5.98
N VAL A 320 6.96 -9.78 -6.40
CA VAL A 320 7.41 -8.56 -7.07
C VAL A 320 7.19 -7.38 -6.17
N TYR A 321 8.24 -6.61 -5.95
CA TYR A 321 8.24 -5.48 -5.04
C TYR A 321 8.71 -4.22 -5.76
N SER A 322 7.96 -3.14 -5.68
CA SER A 322 8.38 -1.86 -6.20
C SER A 322 8.44 -0.79 -5.12
N TYR A 323 9.22 0.24 -5.37
CA TYR A 323 9.30 1.45 -4.53
C TYR A 323 9.76 2.63 -5.37
N GLN A 324 9.57 3.82 -4.85
CA GLN A 324 10.14 5.04 -5.36
C GLN A 324 11.54 5.22 -4.79
N ILE A 325 12.49 5.71 -5.60
CA ILE A 325 13.85 6.01 -5.17
C ILE A 325 14.38 7.26 -5.86
N ALA A 326 14.98 8.15 -5.10
CA ALA A 326 15.76 9.27 -5.61
C ALA A 326 17.20 9.15 -5.12
N ASP A 327 18.13 9.03 -6.08
CA ASP A 327 19.57 9.01 -5.83
C ASP A 327 20.18 10.43 -5.89
N ILE A 328 19.40 11.42 -6.29
CA ILE A 328 19.80 12.83 -6.47
C ILE A 328 18.85 13.77 -5.74
N SER A 329 19.35 14.92 -5.29
CA SER A 329 18.57 16.00 -4.69
C SER A 329 19.28 17.33 -4.85
N ASP A 330 18.52 18.42 -4.97
CA ASP A 330 19.00 19.79 -4.87
C ASP A 330 19.50 20.13 -3.45
N ASP A 331 18.95 19.47 -2.44
CA ASP A 331 19.34 19.56 -1.04
C ASP A 331 19.57 18.17 -0.46
N LYS A 332 20.78 17.90 0.05
CA LYS A 332 21.16 16.61 0.66
C LYS A 332 20.34 16.21 1.89
N ASN A 333 19.59 17.13 2.47
CA ASN A 333 18.69 16.89 3.59
C ASN A 333 17.23 16.69 3.16
N ASP A 334 16.95 16.75 1.86
CA ASP A 334 15.61 16.67 1.32
C ASP A 334 15.12 15.20 1.29
N ASN A 335 14.00 14.93 1.93
CA ASN A 335 13.28 13.67 1.87
C ASN A 335 12.14 13.82 0.84
N ASP A 336 12.49 14.13 -0.40
CA ASP A 336 11.58 14.58 -1.44
C ASP A 336 11.49 13.59 -2.60
N SER A 337 10.27 13.34 -3.05
CA SER A 337 9.97 12.50 -4.20
C SER A 337 10.11 13.18 -5.56
N ARG A 338 10.49 14.46 -5.61
CA ARG A 338 10.58 15.26 -6.87
C ARG A 338 11.50 14.65 -7.93
N HIS A 339 12.48 13.87 -7.49
CA HIS A 339 13.48 13.23 -8.36
C HIS A 339 13.35 11.70 -8.35
N ALA A 340 12.18 11.18 -7.94
CA ALA A 340 12.02 9.74 -7.76
C ALA A 340 11.79 9.00 -9.08
N ALA A 341 12.45 7.86 -9.20
CA ALA A 341 12.19 6.82 -10.19
C ALA A 341 11.41 5.65 -9.56
N MET A 342 10.66 4.92 -10.36
CA MET A 342 10.14 3.62 -9.96
C MET A 342 11.24 2.57 -10.11
N GLU A 343 11.49 1.81 -9.05
CA GLU A 343 12.37 0.65 -9.08
C GLU A 343 11.59 -0.62 -8.70
N VAL A 344 11.88 -1.72 -9.39
CA VAL A 344 11.19 -3.01 -9.22
C VAL A 344 12.21 -4.08 -8.91
N GLN A 345 11.93 -4.90 -7.90
CA GLN A 345 12.73 -6.04 -7.49
C GLN A 345 11.87 -7.30 -7.45
N VAL A 346 12.50 -8.46 -7.57
CA VAL A 346 11.84 -9.77 -7.52
C VAL A 346 12.55 -10.71 -6.58
N CYS A 347 11.80 -11.64 -5.98
CA CYS A 347 12.36 -12.84 -5.36
C CYS A 347 11.43 -14.04 -5.61
N PRO A 348 11.96 -15.27 -5.65
CA PRO A 348 11.14 -16.48 -5.76
C PRO A 348 10.16 -16.60 -4.58
N LYS A 349 8.92 -17.02 -4.84
CA LYS A 349 7.93 -17.28 -3.77
C LYS A 349 8.41 -18.34 -2.78
N SER A 350 9.17 -19.32 -3.25
CA SER A 350 9.76 -20.37 -2.40
C SER A 350 10.61 -19.83 -1.26
N ASP A 351 11.19 -18.64 -1.45
CA ASP A 351 12.12 -18.03 -0.50
C ASP A 351 11.43 -17.07 0.49
N ALA A 352 10.12 -16.89 0.38
CA ALA A 352 9.37 -15.91 1.18
C ALA A 352 9.49 -16.14 2.68
N HIS A 353 9.47 -17.41 3.11
CA HIS A 353 9.55 -17.79 4.53
C HIS A 353 10.96 -17.65 5.11
N ASP A 354 11.99 -17.66 4.29
CA ASP A 354 13.40 -17.59 4.67
C ASP A 354 13.97 -16.17 4.67
N GLY A 355 13.11 -15.16 4.58
CA GLY A 355 13.51 -13.75 4.62
C GLY A 355 14.03 -13.23 3.27
N CYS A 356 13.51 -13.72 2.15
CA CYS A 356 13.88 -13.26 0.81
C CYS A 356 13.79 -11.73 0.65
N PHE A 357 12.94 -11.09 1.43
CA PHE A 357 12.82 -9.63 1.45
C PHE A 357 14.10 -8.90 1.83
N ASP A 358 15.01 -9.55 2.59
CA ASP A 358 16.33 -8.99 2.90
C ASP A 358 17.36 -9.20 1.77
N THR A 359 17.03 -9.99 0.76
CA THR A 359 17.91 -10.41 -0.33
C THR A 359 17.28 -10.27 -1.71
N MET A 360 16.24 -9.42 -1.87
CA MET A 360 15.58 -9.20 -3.15
C MET A 360 16.58 -8.82 -4.25
N ARG A 361 16.32 -9.29 -5.45
CA ARG A 361 17.26 -9.28 -6.59
C ARG A 361 16.64 -8.65 -7.83
N ALA A 362 17.41 -8.64 -8.90
CA ALA A 362 16.98 -8.20 -10.22
C ALA A 362 16.33 -6.80 -10.23
N SER A 363 16.96 -5.87 -9.53
CA SER A 363 16.54 -4.47 -9.55
C SER A 363 16.53 -3.93 -10.97
N SER A 364 15.40 -3.38 -11.41
CA SER A 364 15.25 -2.75 -12.72
C SER A 364 14.22 -1.63 -12.69
N ARG A 365 14.32 -0.69 -13.64
CA ARG A 365 13.43 0.47 -13.78
C ARG A 365 12.56 0.29 -15.02
N PRO A 366 11.23 0.25 -14.90
CA PRO A 366 10.33 0.13 -16.03
C PRO A 366 10.31 1.40 -16.91
N ILE A 367 10.62 2.56 -16.32
CA ILE A 367 10.73 3.84 -17.00
C ILE A 367 12.16 4.34 -16.79
N ASP A 368 12.92 4.42 -17.87
CA ASP A 368 14.22 5.11 -17.87
C ASP A 368 13.96 6.62 -17.94
N LEU A 369 14.43 7.36 -16.94
CA LEU A 369 14.16 8.80 -16.82
C LEU A 369 15.38 9.58 -16.33
N ASP A 370 15.45 10.84 -16.75
CA ASP A 370 16.38 11.80 -16.17
C ASP A 370 15.81 12.35 -14.85
N GLN A 371 16.32 11.86 -13.74
CA GLN A 371 15.87 12.25 -12.40
C GLN A 371 16.01 13.76 -12.08
N TRP A 372 16.79 14.54 -12.85
CA TRP A 372 16.85 15.98 -12.65
C TRP A 372 15.64 16.73 -13.20
N THR A 373 15.00 16.20 -14.22
CA THR A 373 13.91 16.85 -14.95
C THR A 373 12.60 16.06 -14.92
N GLU A 374 12.65 14.78 -14.54
CA GLU A 374 11.54 13.85 -14.63
C GLU A 374 11.31 13.11 -13.31
N THR A 375 10.07 12.66 -13.09
CA THR A 375 9.71 11.90 -11.89
C THR A 375 8.68 10.84 -12.20
N ALA A 376 8.82 9.65 -11.57
CA ALA A 376 7.87 8.55 -11.60
C ALA A 376 7.51 8.14 -10.17
N VAL A 377 6.31 8.50 -9.73
CA VAL A 377 5.85 8.39 -8.34
C VAL A 377 4.52 7.64 -8.23
N TRP A 378 4.15 7.27 -7.02
CA TRP A 378 2.87 6.63 -6.69
C TRP A 378 2.63 5.35 -7.48
N ASN A 379 3.64 4.48 -7.46
CA ASN A 379 3.69 3.25 -8.23
C ASN A 379 2.67 2.22 -7.78
N SER A 380 2.27 1.36 -8.72
CA SER A 380 1.61 0.08 -8.44
C SER A 380 2.06 -0.99 -9.43
N LEU A 381 1.74 -2.23 -9.11
CA LEU A 381 2.02 -3.41 -9.91
C LEU A 381 0.72 -4.21 -10.05
N CYS A 382 0.55 -4.91 -11.17
CA CYS A 382 -0.53 -5.88 -11.36
C CYS A 382 0.03 -7.13 -12.02
N ASP A 383 -0.39 -8.30 -11.53
CA ASP A 383 -0.09 -9.58 -12.14
C ASP A 383 -0.94 -9.78 -13.39
N LEU A 384 -0.30 -10.14 -14.51
CA LEU A 384 -0.95 -10.45 -15.78
C LEU A 384 -1.00 -11.96 -16.07
N GLY A 385 -0.43 -12.80 -15.17
CA GLY A 385 -0.24 -14.24 -15.37
C GLY A 385 1.02 -14.57 -16.13
N ASP A 386 1.45 -15.85 -16.07
CA ASP A 386 2.67 -16.33 -16.73
C ASP A 386 3.94 -15.51 -16.39
N ASP A 387 4.05 -15.03 -15.14
CA ASP A 387 5.11 -14.13 -14.67
C ASP A 387 5.23 -12.82 -15.49
N GLN A 388 4.16 -12.40 -16.14
CA GLN A 388 4.03 -11.09 -16.74
C GLN A 388 3.46 -10.12 -15.73
N ILE A 389 3.94 -8.89 -15.74
CA ILE A 389 3.54 -7.83 -14.82
C ILE A 389 3.22 -6.54 -15.56
N LEU A 390 2.31 -5.77 -15.01
CA LEU A 390 2.04 -4.39 -15.40
C LEU A 390 2.57 -3.46 -14.32
N ALA A 391 3.60 -2.68 -14.63
CA ALA A 391 4.05 -1.57 -13.80
C ALA A 391 3.25 -0.33 -14.15
N VAL A 392 2.79 0.38 -13.12
CA VAL A 392 1.97 1.59 -13.29
C VAL A 392 2.57 2.70 -12.45
N SER A 393 2.69 3.90 -13.02
CA SER A 393 3.28 5.04 -12.31
C SER A 393 2.64 6.36 -12.74
N GLN A 394 2.63 7.32 -11.83
CA GLN A 394 2.44 8.72 -12.18
C GLN A 394 3.78 9.28 -12.64
N TYR A 395 3.96 9.36 -13.97
CA TYR A 395 5.14 9.90 -14.61
C TYR A 395 4.87 11.32 -15.10
N ASN A 396 5.64 12.29 -14.60
CA ASN A 396 5.47 13.73 -14.90
C ASN A 396 4.02 14.24 -14.80
N GLY A 397 3.24 13.73 -13.81
CA GLY A 397 1.84 14.13 -13.60
C GLY A 397 0.81 13.42 -14.46
N TYR A 398 1.22 12.47 -15.28
CA TYR A 398 0.35 11.63 -16.10
C TYR A 398 0.46 10.17 -15.69
N VAL A 399 -0.56 9.36 -15.97
CA VAL A 399 -0.52 7.92 -15.68
C VAL A 399 0.07 7.17 -16.86
N TYR A 400 1.15 6.44 -16.58
CA TYR A 400 1.83 5.55 -17.51
C TYR A 400 1.78 4.11 -17.04
N ILE A 401 1.76 3.20 -17.99
CA ILE A 401 1.93 1.77 -17.78
C ILE A 401 3.14 1.26 -18.54
N VAL A 402 3.75 0.18 -18.02
CA VAL A 402 4.81 -0.55 -18.68
C VAL A 402 4.61 -2.04 -18.44
N ARG A 403 4.49 -2.82 -19.51
CA ARG A 403 4.41 -4.28 -19.39
C ARG A 403 5.81 -4.83 -19.24
N GLY A 404 5.96 -5.86 -18.40
CA GLY A 404 7.21 -6.54 -18.19
C GLY A 404 7.02 -8.05 -18.08
N LYS A 405 8.09 -8.81 -18.38
CA LYS A 405 8.11 -10.24 -18.15
C LYS A 405 9.33 -10.62 -17.34
N ILE A 406 9.12 -11.41 -16.30
CA ILE A 406 10.19 -12.00 -15.49
C ILE A 406 10.71 -13.24 -16.24
N ILE A 407 12.00 -13.28 -16.50
CA ILE A 407 12.66 -14.41 -17.19
C ILE A 407 13.93 -14.80 -16.46
N LEU A 408 14.31 -16.05 -16.57
CA LEU A 408 15.63 -16.52 -16.16
C LEU A 408 16.68 -15.93 -17.11
N LYS A 409 17.84 -15.50 -16.58
CA LYS A 409 19.01 -15.21 -17.41
C LYS A 409 19.55 -16.53 -17.94
N GLU A 410 19.83 -16.57 -19.24
CA GLU A 410 20.49 -17.69 -19.90
C GLU A 410 21.96 -17.81 -19.50
#